data_16dbb57dd162e50586902fe96850b77a
#
_entry.id   16dbb57dd162e50586902fe96850b77a
#
_cell.length_a   1.000
_cell.length_b   1.000
_cell.length_c   1.000
_cell.angle_alpha   90.00
_cell.angle_beta   90.00
_cell.angle_gamma   90.00
#
_symmetry.space_group_name_H-M   'P 1'
#
loop_
_entity.id
_entity.type
_entity.pdbx_description
1 polymer ?
#
loop_
_entity_poly.entity_id
_entity_poly.type
_entity_poly.pdbx_seq_one_letter_code
_entity_poly.pdbx_strand_id
1 'polypeptide(L)'
;FFLDYFGKGKSLEALKSNLWVYRNEIYENGDPDSIFYVDILVAVIIVACENSSWSLLPSSSGILDEEWESYLQSKMSIKMLWPAQRLIAEKGLLRGESSIVQLPTGVGKTRSIELIIRAAFLSERANIAIIVAPLRALCNEITMDMYKAFGNDVTINQFSDVLQNDFWNLFSEDIKRQILICTPEKLSYVLH
;
A
#
# COMPACT_ATOMS: atom_id res chain seq x y z
N PHE A 1 12.01 -9.49 17.85
CA PHE A 1 12.74 -8.82 16.75
C PHE A 1 11.94 -8.82 15.44
N PHE A 2 11.50 -9.99 14.92
CA PHE A 2 10.72 -10.06 13.68
C PHE A 2 9.41 -9.27 13.77
N LEU A 3 8.62 -9.49 14.82
CA LEU A 3 7.37 -8.75 15.06
C LEU A 3 7.61 -7.25 15.32
N ASP A 4 8.73 -6.89 15.93
CA ASP A 4 9.09 -5.49 16.16
C ASP A 4 9.46 -4.79 14.85
N TYR A 5 10.17 -5.47 13.94
CA TYR A 5 10.48 -4.91 12.63
C TYR A 5 9.21 -4.68 11.80
N PHE A 6 8.37 -5.70 11.63
CA PHE A 6 7.14 -5.58 10.83
C PHE A 6 6.04 -4.74 11.48
N GLY A 7 6.03 -4.68 12.81
CA GLY A 7 5.03 -3.91 13.56
C GLY A 7 5.40 -2.46 13.82
N LYS A 8 6.69 -2.18 14.05
CA LYS A 8 7.17 -0.89 14.56
C LYS A 8 8.31 -0.27 13.75
N GLY A 9 8.75 -0.92 12.66
CA GLY A 9 9.84 -0.42 11.83
C GLY A 9 11.21 -0.40 12.52
N LYS A 10 11.45 -1.27 13.53
CA LYS A 10 12.76 -1.33 14.17
C LYS A 10 13.85 -1.80 13.19
N SER A 11 15.10 -1.47 13.51
CA SER A 11 16.26 -1.68 12.66
C SER A 11 16.30 -3.06 11.99
N LEU A 12 16.30 -3.07 10.66
CA LEU A 12 16.50 -4.26 9.85
C LEU A 12 17.87 -4.92 10.11
N GLU A 13 18.90 -4.09 10.35
CA GLU A 13 20.25 -4.57 10.65
C GLU A 13 20.30 -5.32 11.97
N ALA A 14 19.62 -4.83 13.00
CA ALA A 14 19.51 -5.53 14.27
C ALA A 14 18.78 -6.87 14.11
N LEU A 15 17.73 -6.94 13.30
CA LEU A 15 17.05 -8.19 13.00
C LEU A 15 17.98 -9.18 12.29
N LYS A 16 18.69 -8.75 11.25
CA LYS A 16 19.63 -9.57 10.51
C LYS A 16 20.78 -10.07 11.42
N SER A 17 21.37 -9.20 12.22
CA SER A 17 22.43 -9.56 13.17
C SER A 17 21.98 -10.66 14.14
N ASN A 18 20.80 -10.50 14.75
CA ASN A 18 20.25 -11.51 15.67
C ASN A 18 19.94 -12.83 14.98
N LEU A 19 19.48 -12.82 13.73
CA LEU A 19 19.27 -14.04 12.95
C LEU A 19 20.56 -14.81 12.71
N TRP A 20 21.64 -14.10 12.40
CA TRP A 20 22.94 -14.73 12.18
C TRP A 20 23.55 -15.28 13.48
N VAL A 21 23.39 -14.57 14.60
CA VAL A 21 23.81 -15.08 15.93
C VAL A 21 23.06 -16.36 16.25
N TYR A 22 21.74 -16.36 16.11
CA TYR A 22 20.91 -17.55 16.38
C TYR A 22 21.26 -18.73 15.46
N ARG A 23 21.45 -18.45 14.15
CA ARG A 23 21.88 -19.48 13.20
C ARG A 23 23.21 -20.12 13.62
N ASN A 24 24.21 -19.31 13.96
CA ASN A 24 25.53 -19.82 14.36
C ASN A 24 25.43 -20.65 15.64
N GLU A 25 24.63 -20.25 16.63
CA GLU A 25 24.43 -21.03 17.85
C GLU A 25 23.83 -22.42 17.55
N ILE A 26 22.87 -22.51 16.63
CA ILE A 26 22.29 -23.79 16.20
C ILE A 26 23.33 -24.63 15.42
N TYR A 27 24.18 -24.00 14.61
CA TYR A 27 25.25 -24.72 13.89
C TYR A 27 26.31 -25.31 14.82
N GLU A 28 26.59 -24.66 15.95
CA GLU A 28 27.56 -25.14 16.93
C GLU A 28 26.99 -26.22 17.85
N ASN A 29 25.71 -26.16 18.21
CA ASN A 29 25.14 -26.97 19.28
C ASN A 29 23.92 -27.81 18.87
N GLY A 30 23.41 -27.62 17.64
CA GLY A 30 22.18 -28.25 17.16
C GLY A 30 22.40 -29.60 16.50
N ASP A 31 21.32 -30.37 16.39
CA ASP A 31 21.26 -31.58 15.57
C ASP A 31 21.04 -31.24 14.08
N PRO A 32 21.23 -32.22 13.15
CA PRO A 32 21.06 -31.96 11.72
C PRO A 32 19.69 -31.42 11.29
N ASP A 33 18.63 -31.84 11.98
CA ASP A 33 17.27 -31.35 11.67
C ASP A 33 17.11 -29.89 12.11
N SER A 34 17.61 -29.52 13.27
CA SER A 34 17.65 -28.14 13.76
C SER A 34 18.43 -27.21 12.83
N ILE A 35 19.56 -27.66 12.30
CA ILE A 35 20.36 -26.91 11.32
C ILE A 35 19.54 -26.66 10.03
N PHE A 36 18.87 -27.70 9.53
CA PHE A 36 18.03 -27.55 8.34
C PHE A 36 16.88 -26.56 8.56
N TYR A 37 16.19 -26.65 9.70
CA TYR A 37 15.08 -25.73 10.01
C TYR A 37 15.55 -24.29 10.21
N VAL A 38 16.69 -24.06 10.84
CA VAL A 38 17.19 -22.68 11.02
C VAL A 38 17.58 -22.04 9.68
N ASP A 39 18.13 -22.80 8.75
CA ASP A 39 18.44 -22.27 7.41
C ASP A 39 17.18 -21.89 6.64
N ILE A 40 16.13 -22.70 6.69
CA ILE A 40 14.83 -22.35 6.12
C ILE A 40 14.28 -21.10 6.79
N LEU A 41 14.29 -21.02 8.11
CA LEU A 41 13.79 -19.88 8.87
C LEU A 41 14.52 -18.59 8.48
N VAL A 42 15.84 -18.62 8.43
CA VAL A 42 16.68 -17.49 8.04
C VAL A 42 16.34 -17.05 6.61
N ALA A 43 16.25 -17.99 5.67
CA ALA A 43 15.90 -17.70 4.27
C ALA A 43 14.53 -17.04 4.15
N VAL A 44 13.50 -17.57 4.83
CA VAL A 44 12.14 -17.01 4.82
C VAL A 44 12.12 -15.60 5.41
N ILE A 45 12.81 -15.36 6.52
CA ILE A 45 12.86 -14.04 7.15
C ILE A 45 13.59 -13.03 6.26
N ILE A 46 14.70 -13.40 5.63
CA ILE A 46 15.42 -12.52 4.71
C ILE A 46 14.52 -12.12 3.54
N VAL A 47 13.87 -13.09 2.88
CA VAL A 47 12.93 -12.82 1.78
C VAL A 47 11.77 -11.94 2.25
N ALA A 48 11.23 -12.18 3.45
CA ALA A 48 10.18 -11.33 4.01
C ALA A 48 10.65 -9.88 4.23
N CYS A 49 11.87 -9.69 4.72
CA CYS A 49 12.46 -8.37 4.92
C CYS A 49 12.73 -7.63 3.60
N GLU A 50 13.21 -8.33 2.57
CA GLU A 50 13.42 -7.76 1.24
C GLU A 50 12.12 -7.30 0.57
N ASN A 51 11.00 -7.95 0.90
CA ASN A 51 9.67 -7.60 0.40
C ASN A 51 8.86 -6.73 1.36
N SER A 52 9.48 -6.27 2.43
CA SER A 52 8.84 -5.46 3.46
C SER A 52 8.39 -4.10 2.93
N SER A 53 7.21 -3.68 3.31
CA SER A 53 6.70 -2.34 3.00
C SER A 53 7.52 -1.25 3.69
N TRP A 54 8.13 -1.52 4.84
CA TRP A 54 9.06 -0.59 5.50
C TRP A 54 10.28 -0.25 4.65
N SER A 55 10.79 -1.21 3.90
CA SER A 55 11.95 -1.00 3.02
C SER A 55 11.55 -0.46 1.65
N LEU A 56 10.48 -1.01 1.06
CA LEU A 56 10.16 -0.79 -0.36
C LEU A 56 9.31 0.47 -0.60
N LEU A 57 8.38 0.84 0.30
CA LEU A 57 7.50 1.99 0.04
C LEU A 57 8.26 3.32 0.07
N PRO A 58 9.09 3.63 1.09
CA PRO A 58 9.86 4.86 1.08
C PRO A 58 10.82 4.94 -0.11
N SER A 59 11.63 3.90 -0.32
CA SER A 59 12.63 3.87 -1.39
C SER A 59 12.01 3.97 -2.79
N SER A 60 10.84 3.37 -3.02
CA SER A 60 10.16 3.37 -4.32
C SER A 60 9.36 4.64 -4.58
N SER A 61 8.82 5.28 -3.54
CA SER A 61 8.02 6.50 -3.67
C SER A 61 8.86 7.77 -3.63
N GLY A 62 10.05 7.72 -3.02
CA GLY A 62 10.85 8.90 -2.72
C GLY A 62 10.29 9.74 -1.58
N ILE A 63 9.38 9.20 -0.78
CA ILE A 63 8.76 9.83 0.39
C ILE A 63 9.54 9.36 1.62
N LEU A 64 9.75 10.23 2.60
CA LEU A 64 10.49 9.92 3.82
C LEU A 64 9.80 8.81 4.63
N ASP A 65 10.61 8.03 5.34
CA ASP A 65 10.13 6.93 6.21
C ASP A 65 9.11 7.41 7.23
N GLU A 66 9.32 8.59 7.80
CA GLU A 66 8.47 9.23 8.81
C GLU A 66 7.04 9.49 8.31
N GLU A 67 6.89 9.87 7.05
CA GLU A 67 5.57 10.09 6.42
C GLU A 67 4.80 8.78 6.23
N TRP A 68 5.51 7.67 5.98
CA TRP A 68 4.91 6.35 5.88
C TRP A 68 4.60 5.70 7.23
N GLU A 69 5.21 6.18 8.32
CA GLU A 69 5.18 5.50 9.63
C GLU A 69 3.76 5.27 10.14
N SER A 70 2.90 6.28 10.08
CA SER A 70 1.50 6.16 10.53
C SER A 70 0.74 5.04 9.80
N TYR A 71 0.92 4.94 8.49
CA TYR A 71 0.33 3.84 7.71
C TYR A 71 0.97 2.50 8.07
N LEU A 72 2.29 2.41 8.09
CA LEU A 72 3.02 1.15 8.28
C LEU A 72 2.80 0.53 9.66
N GLN A 73 2.56 1.35 10.68
CA GLN A 73 2.18 0.88 12.03
C GLN A 73 0.73 0.44 12.12
N SER A 74 -0.13 0.86 11.19
CA SER A 74 -1.54 0.47 11.17
C SER A 74 -1.71 -1.06 11.03
N LYS A 75 -2.72 -1.61 11.68
CA LYS A 75 -3.12 -3.02 11.51
C LYS A 75 -3.59 -3.35 10.10
N MET A 76 -4.09 -2.36 9.36
CA MET A 76 -4.60 -2.51 8.00
C MET A 76 -3.53 -2.37 6.93
N SER A 77 -2.30 -1.97 7.30
CA SER A 77 -1.20 -1.80 6.37
C SER A 77 -0.77 -3.11 5.72
N ILE A 78 -0.35 -3.01 4.47
CA ILE A 78 0.32 -4.09 3.77
C ILE A 78 1.72 -4.24 4.37
N LYS A 79 2.02 -5.35 5.03
CA LYS A 79 3.32 -5.57 5.66
C LYS A 79 4.40 -6.02 4.69
N MET A 80 4.01 -6.78 3.67
CA MET A 80 4.90 -7.24 2.60
C MET A 80 4.23 -7.01 1.25
N LEU A 81 4.98 -6.47 0.30
CA LEU A 81 4.49 -6.25 -1.05
C LEU A 81 4.48 -7.55 -1.86
N TRP A 82 3.35 -7.84 -2.45
CA TRP A 82 3.22 -8.94 -3.41
C TRP A 82 3.91 -8.60 -4.73
N PRO A 83 4.23 -9.59 -5.60
CA PRO A 83 4.95 -9.34 -6.84
C PRO A 83 4.35 -8.22 -7.72
N ALA A 84 3.02 -8.17 -7.83
CA ALA A 84 2.35 -7.11 -8.58
C ALA A 84 2.54 -5.71 -7.97
N GLN A 85 2.50 -5.61 -6.65
CA GLN A 85 2.71 -4.34 -5.94
C GLN A 85 4.17 -3.88 -6.03
N ARG A 86 5.13 -4.82 -5.97
CA ARG A 86 6.55 -4.51 -6.20
C ARG A 86 6.78 -3.99 -7.61
N LEU A 87 6.19 -4.64 -8.61
CA LEU A 87 6.29 -4.18 -10.00
C LEU A 87 5.77 -2.75 -10.17
N ILE A 88 4.65 -2.41 -9.53
CA ILE A 88 4.08 -1.06 -9.52
C ILE A 88 5.04 -0.08 -8.87
N ALA A 89 5.66 -0.44 -7.76
CA ALA A 89 6.65 0.37 -7.07
C ALA A 89 7.90 0.59 -7.93
N GLU A 90 8.46 -0.46 -8.52
CA GLU A 90 9.62 -0.42 -9.42
C GLU A 90 9.39 0.41 -10.68
N LYS A 91 8.17 0.37 -11.23
CA LYS A 91 7.79 1.14 -12.43
C LYS A 91 7.47 2.62 -12.15
N GLY A 92 7.69 3.09 -10.93
CA GLY A 92 7.55 4.49 -10.59
C GLY A 92 6.12 5.00 -10.39
N LEU A 93 5.10 4.11 -10.35
CA LEU A 93 3.71 4.55 -10.15
C LEU A 93 3.53 5.24 -8.78
N LEU A 94 4.30 4.84 -7.77
CA LEU A 94 4.31 5.51 -6.48
C LEU A 94 4.93 6.92 -6.52
N ARG A 95 5.71 7.22 -7.57
CA ARG A 95 6.27 8.57 -7.86
C ARG A 95 5.39 9.41 -8.77
N GLY A 96 4.29 8.84 -9.27
CA GLY A 96 3.35 9.53 -10.16
C GLY A 96 3.59 9.30 -11.65
N GLU A 97 4.40 8.30 -12.02
CA GLU A 97 4.55 7.92 -13.42
C GLU A 97 3.24 7.35 -13.98
N SER A 98 2.88 7.79 -15.17
CA SER A 98 1.71 7.28 -15.88
C SER A 98 2.01 5.94 -16.52
N SER A 99 1.12 4.97 -16.38
CA SER A 99 1.34 3.63 -16.90
C SER A 99 0.05 2.89 -17.21
N ILE A 100 0.13 1.92 -18.11
CA ILE A 100 -0.90 0.91 -18.33
C ILE A 100 -0.46 -0.36 -17.64
N VAL A 101 -1.25 -0.83 -16.67
CA VAL A 101 -0.93 -2.00 -15.86
C VAL A 101 -1.95 -3.09 -16.11
N GLN A 102 -1.50 -4.21 -16.65
CA GLN A 102 -2.32 -5.41 -16.83
C GLN A 102 -1.96 -6.45 -15.78
N LEU A 103 -2.91 -6.77 -14.93
CA LEU A 103 -2.75 -7.73 -13.84
C LEU A 103 -3.87 -8.76 -13.86
N PRO A 104 -3.59 -10.05 -13.58
CA PRO A 104 -4.63 -11.07 -13.43
C PRO A 104 -5.57 -10.77 -12.26
N THR A 105 -6.66 -11.50 -12.17
CA THR A 105 -7.56 -11.42 -11.01
C THR A 105 -6.89 -11.97 -9.75
N GLY A 106 -7.23 -11.43 -8.57
CA GLY A 106 -6.75 -11.95 -7.28
C GLY A 106 -5.34 -11.52 -6.85
N VAL A 107 -4.59 -10.75 -7.68
CA VAL A 107 -3.23 -10.30 -7.33
C VAL A 107 -3.15 -9.00 -6.52
N GLY A 108 -4.27 -8.51 -6.00
CA GLY A 108 -4.31 -7.32 -5.13
C GLY A 108 -4.37 -5.99 -5.87
N LYS A 109 -5.11 -5.89 -7.00
CA LYS A 109 -5.29 -4.64 -7.75
C LYS A 109 -5.76 -3.48 -6.87
N THR A 110 -6.81 -3.69 -6.07
CA THR A 110 -7.37 -2.67 -5.17
C THR A 110 -6.34 -2.18 -4.16
N ARG A 111 -5.55 -3.11 -3.60
CA ARG A 111 -4.44 -2.75 -2.70
C ARG A 111 -3.33 -1.97 -3.41
N SER A 112 -3.10 -2.25 -4.68
CA SER A 112 -2.15 -1.48 -5.50
C SER A 112 -2.64 -0.04 -5.74
N ILE A 113 -3.92 0.14 -6.02
CA ILE A 113 -4.56 1.46 -6.15
C ILE A 113 -4.46 2.23 -4.82
N GLU A 114 -4.73 1.59 -3.70
CA GLU A 114 -4.56 2.17 -2.36
C GLU A 114 -3.15 2.75 -2.17
N LEU A 115 -2.10 1.97 -2.47
CA LEU A 115 -0.72 2.41 -2.32
C LEU A 115 -0.38 3.61 -3.22
N ILE A 116 -0.85 3.62 -4.46
CA ILE A 116 -0.64 4.74 -5.40
C ILE A 116 -1.30 6.02 -4.87
N ILE A 117 -2.56 5.93 -4.44
CA ILE A 117 -3.29 7.08 -3.89
C ILE A 117 -2.62 7.58 -2.61
N ARG A 118 -2.24 6.66 -1.73
CA ARG A 118 -1.57 7.01 -0.48
C ARG A 118 -0.24 7.72 -0.73
N ALA A 119 0.57 7.22 -1.66
CA ALA A 119 1.81 7.87 -2.06
C ALA A 119 1.57 9.26 -2.66
N ALA A 120 0.52 9.44 -3.48
CA ALA A 120 0.16 10.74 -4.03
C ALA A 120 -0.25 11.74 -2.94
N PHE A 121 -0.99 11.29 -1.93
CA PHE A 121 -1.42 12.13 -0.82
C PHE A 121 -0.28 12.46 0.17
N LEU A 122 0.59 11.50 0.48
CA LEU A 122 1.73 11.72 1.37
C LEU A 122 2.76 12.67 0.75
N SER A 123 2.98 12.57 -0.55
CA SER A 123 3.90 13.47 -1.27
C SER A 123 3.26 14.82 -1.67
N GLU A 124 2.03 15.10 -1.25
CA GLU A 124 1.27 16.32 -1.56
C GLU A 124 1.12 16.60 -3.08
N ARG A 125 1.37 15.59 -3.95
CA ARG A 125 1.18 15.72 -5.41
C ARG A 125 -0.27 15.85 -5.82
N ALA A 126 -1.18 15.31 -5.00
CA ALA A 126 -2.62 15.40 -5.23
C ALA A 126 -3.37 15.46 -3.89
N ASN A 127 -4.46 16.21 -3.88
CA ASN A 127 -5.44 16.22 -2.80
C ASN A 127 -6.70 15.47 -3.18
N ILE A 128 -6.88 15.20 -4.47
CA ILE A 128 -8.04 14.50 -5.02
C ILE A 128 -7.56 13.34 -5.87
N ALA A 129 -8.08 12.15 -5.60
CA ALA A 129 -7.91 10.97 -6.44
C ALA A 129 -9.25 10.56 -7.06
N ILE A 130 -9.25 10.27 -8.36
CA ILE A 130 -10.46 9.82 -9.06
C ILE A 130 -10.26 8.38 -9.51
N ILE A 131 -11.12 7.49 -9.05
CA ILE A 131 -11.16 6.09 -9.48
C ILE A 131 -12.33 5.89 -10.43
N VAL A 132 -12.03 5.49 -11.65
CA VAL A 132 -13.05 5.22 -12.67
C VAL A 132 -13.19 3.72 -12.87
N ALA A 133 -14.39 3.19 -12.64
CA ALA A 133 -14.69 1.78 -12.81
C ALA A 133 -15.86 1.57 -13.78
N PRO A 134 -15.83 0.54 -14.67
CA PRO A 134 -16.81 0.41 -15.75
C PRO A 134 -18.22 0.04 -15.29
N LEU A 135 -18.39 -0.47 -14.08
CA LEU A 135 -19.67 -0.94 -13.55
C LEU A 135 -19.96 -0.35 -12.16
N ARG A 136 -21.21 0.02 -11.91
CA ARG A 136 -21.66 0.52 -10.59
C ARG A 136 -21.39 -0.46 -9.45
N ALA A 137 -21.58 -1.77 -9.68
CA ALA A 137 -21.29 -2.79 -8.68
C ALA A 137 -19.81 -2.76 -8.27
N LEU A 138 -18.89 -2.56 -9.23
CA LEU A 138 -17.45 -2.44 -8.97
C LEU A 138 -17.13 -1.12 -8.24
N CYS A 139 -17.82 -0.02 -8.57
CA CYS A 139 -17.70 1.22 -7.82
C CYS A 139 -18.05 1.01 -6.34
N ASN A 140 -19.14 0.29 -6.05
CA ASN A 140 -19.54 -0.01 -4.67
C ASN A 140 -18.48 -0.83 -3.92
N GLU A 141 -17.95 -1.88 -4.56
CA GLU A 141 -16.89 -2.72 -3.99
C GLU A 141 -15.63 -1.89 -3.68
N ILE A 142 -15.17 -1.12 -4.65
CA ILE A 142 -14.00 -0.24 -4.48
C ILE A 142 -14.24 0.79 -3.38
N THR A 143 -15.44 1.37 -3.30
CA THR A 143 -15.81 2.33 -2.25
C THR A 143 -15.65 1.71 -0.86
N MET A 144 -16.19 0.51 -0.66
CA MET A 144 -16.07 -0.21 0.60
C MET A 144 -14.61 -0.54 0.97
N ASP A 145 -13.81 -0.89 -0.03
CA ASP A 145 -12.39 -1.19 0.20
C ASP A 145 -11.59 0.07 0.52
N MET A 146 -11.88 1.20 -0.12
CA MET A 146 -11.25 2.49 0.21
C MET A 146 -11.63 2.96 1.61
N TYR A 147 -12.90 2.80 2.03
CA TYR A 147 -13.29 3.09 3.42
C TYR A 147 -12.50 2.25 4.45
N LYS A 148 -12.31 0.96 4.18
CA LYS A 148 -11.48 0.10 5.04
C LYS A 148 -10.02 0.54 5.08
N ALA A 149 -9.48 0.99 3.94
CA ALA A 149 -8.07 1.34 3.80
C ALA A 149 -7.73 2.70 4.42
N PHE A 150 -8.57 3.71 4.19
CA PHE A 150 -8.29 5.11 4.59
C PHE A 150 -9.02 5.56 5.85
N GLY A 151 -10.08 4.85 6.25
CA GLY A 151 -10.86 5.22 7.42
C GLY A 151 -11.47 6.62 7.30
N ASN A 152 -11.32 7.43 8.35
CA ASN A 152 -11.83 8.80 8.41
C ASN A 152 -10.80 9.85 7.96
N ASP A 153 -9.60 9.44 7.56
CA ASP A 153 -8.51 10.37 7.19
C ASP A 153 -8.73 11.02 5.82
N VAL A 154 -9.61 10.43 5.01
CA VAL A 154 -9.91 10.85 3.64
C VAL A 154 -11.40 10.80 3.41
N THR A 155 -11.93 11.84 2.78
CA THR A 155 -13.35 11.87 2.35
C THR A 155 -13.51 10.99 1.11
N ILE A 156 -14.41 9.99 1.19
CA ILE A 156 -14.65 9.07 0.08
C ILE A 156 -16.08 9.26 -0.42
N ASN A 157 -16.22 9.64 -1.69
CA ASN A 157 -17.51 9.88 -2.32
C ASN A 157 -17.69 9.01 -3.55
N GLN A 158 -18.85 8.41 -3.67
CA GLN A 158 -19.25 7.68 -4.87
C GLN A 158 -20.26 8.51 -5.67
N PHE A 159 -19.94 8.75 -6.93
CA PHE A 159 -20.84 9.43 -7.86
C PHE A 159 -21.92 8.49 -8.41
N SER A 160 -22.77 7.94 -7.57
CA SER A 160 -23.94 7.19 -8.03
C SER A 160 -25.15 8.10 -8.23
N ASP A 161 -25.34 9.09 -7.32
CA ASP A 161 -26.59 9.82 -7.16
C ASP A 161 -26.42 11.34 -6.93
N VAL A 162 -25.21 11.88 -7.12
CA VAL A 162 -24.95 13.31 -6.89
C VAL A 162 -25.53 14.13 -8.03
N LEU A 163 -26.41 15.10 -7.70
CA LEU A 163 -26.90 16.09 -8.62
C LEU A 163 -25.77 17.05 -9.02
N GLN A 164 -25.82 17.58 -10.24
CA GLN A 164 -24.79 18.47 -10.80
C GLN A 164 -24.43 19.66 -9.90
N ASN A 165 -25.38 20.17 -9.13
CA ASN A 165 -25.16 21.28 -8.22
C ASN A 165 -24.34 20.98 -7.00
N ASP A 166 -24.24 19.68 -6.60
CA ASP A 166 -23.46 19.25 -5.43
C ASP A 166 -22.01 18.92 -5.79
N PHE A 167 -21.71 18.78 -7.08
CA PHE A 167 -20.36 18.46 -7.54
C PHE A 167 -19.35 19.54 -7.13
N TRP A 168 -19.67 20.80 -7.29
CA TRP A 168 -18.78 21.90 -6.92
C TRP A 168 -18.58 22.02 -5.40
N ASN A 169 -19.56 21.60 -4.60
CA ASN A 169 -19.44 21.55 -3.15
C ASN A 169 -18.45 20.46 -2.68
N LEU A 170 -18.17 19.43 -3.53
CA LEU A 170 -17.17 18.40 -3.24
C LEU A 170 -15.74 18.94 -3.30
N PHE A 171 -15.51 20.07 -3.97
CA PHE A 171 -14.20 20.73 -4.07
C PHE A 171 -14.09 21.93 -3.11
N SER A 172 -14.89 21.97 -2.05
CA SER A 172 -14.78 23.02 -1.04
C SER A 172 -13.38 23.00 -0.40
N GLU A 173 -12.83 24.19 -0.14
CA GLU A 173 -11.47 24.40 0.38
C GLU A 173 -11.20 23.72 1.74
N ASP A 174 -12.24 23.31 2.44
CA ASP A 174 -12.15 22.65 3.74
C ASP A 174 -11.79 21.15 3.66
N ILE A 175 -11.83 20.52 2.47
CA ILE A 175 -11.57 19.09 2.30
C ILE A 175 -10.10 18.87 1.95
N LYS A 176 -9.33 18.42 2.94
CA LYS A 176 -7.88 18.22 2.77
C LYS A 176 -7.51 17.10 1.78
N ARG A 177 -8.22 15.95 1.80
CA ARG A 177 -7.94 14.80 0.92
C ARG A 177 -9.24 14.10 0.55
N GLN A 178 -9.39 13.75 -0.73
CA GLN A 178 -10.64 13.18 -1.24
C GLN A 178 -10.39 12.06 -2.26
N ILE A 179 -11.23 11.02 -2.21
CA ILE A 179 -11.30 9.98 -3.23
C ILE A 179 -12.70 10.00 -3.83
N LEU A 180 -12.77 10.19 -5.16
CA LEU A 180 -13.99 10.15 -5.92
C LEU A 180 -14.06 8.86 -6.73
N ILE A 181 -15.17 8.13 -6.65
CA ILE A 181 -15.35 6.87 -7.35
C ILE A 181 -16.54 6.97 -8.27
N CYS A 182 -16.37 6.72 -9.56
CA CYS A 182 -17.43 6.90 -10.55
C CYS A 182 -17.30 5.95 -11.74
N THR A 183 -18.36 5.89 -12.56
CA THR A 183 -18.29 5.27 -13.88
C THR A 183 -17.81 6.29 -14.94
N PRO A 184 -17.31 5.82 -16.13
CA PRO A 184 -16.87 6.70 -17.20
C PRO A 184 -17.95 7.70 -17.66
N GLU A 185 -19.21 7.26 -17.73
CA GLU A 185 -20.34 8.11 -18.13
C GLU A 185 -20.55 9.25 -17.14
N LYS A 186 -20.48 8.94 -15.84
CA LYS A 186 -20.63 9.96 -14.79
C LYS A 186 -19.48 10.95 -14.80
N LEU A 187 -18.25 10.48 -14.97
CA LEU A 187 -17.09 11.37 -15.08
C LEU A 187 -17.23 12.30 -16.29
N SER A 188 -17.58 11.75 -17.46
CA SER A 188 -17.81 12.55 -18.67
C SER A 188 -18.88 13.61 -18.47
N TYR A 189 -19.99 13.26 -17.81
CA TYR A 189 -21.09 14.20 -17.53
C TYR A 189 -20.68 15.36 -16.61
N VAL A 190 -19.71 15.13 -15.74
CA VAL A 190 -19.22 16.14 -14.79
C VAL A 190 -18.18 17.06 -15.42
N LEU A 191 -17.42 16.56 -16.41
CA LEU A 191 -16.37 17.34 -17.07
C LEU A 191 -16.88 18.21 -18.23
N HIS A 192 -18.15 18.05 -18.62
CA HIS A 192 -18.85 18.85 -19.63
C HIS A 192 -19.93 19.74 -19.00
#